data_90e1cf0dcaeee0545be7b0829770bd10
#
_entry.id   90e1cf0dcaeee0545be7b0829770bd10
#
_cell.length_a   1.000
_cell.length_b   1.000
_cell.length_c   1.000
_cell.angle_alpha   90.00
_cell.angle_beta   90.00
_cell.angle_gamma   90.00
#
_symmetry.space_group_name_H-M   'P 1'
#
loop_
_entity.id
_entity.type
_entity.pdbx_description
1 polymer ?
#
loop_
_entity_poly.entity_id
_entity_poly.type
_entity_poly.pdbx_seq_one_letter_code
_entity_poly.pdbx_strand_id
1 'polypeptide(L)'
;MGKVKNQMKFLHIADIHLGMENYGRVDPSTGLHTRLKDFIKCFSFAIDIALEEKVDLVIFTGDAYKNSNPNPTHQREFARQIYRLSEAEIPVVMINGNHDNPVSFGKATSLDIFDTLSVSGIRVVTEPELLNIETKAGTVQVFGLPWPTKNLFLSKEEYKDFTDEEITKEIQKRASKKIKKYARMMKPGTPAIFTAHLAAAEATYSGSERSAIIGRDPVFSTQVLAQKEFNYVALGHIHKFQDLNLDNHPPVVYPGSIERINFGEEKDDKGVCLVNIEKGKTSYEFIPLPARKFVTIDVVISEEQDPTNALLGEIEKYDLSEAVVRVFYTMPAEREDLLDFKRINSALEGAFLVTAIAKKSKPVERIKRAEISEDLGMLEAMDKYIQNSPELVPLSEELKTYAQELEKELEGNV
;
A
#
# COMPACT_ATOMS: atom_id res chain seq x y z
N MET A 1 -29.17 -35.32 -0.08
CA MET A 1 -28.25 -34.83 -1.13
C MET A 1 -28.57 -33.39 -1.41
N GLY A 2 -27.84 -32.46 -0.79
CA GLY A 2 -28.00 -31.02 -1.04
C GLY A 2 -27.59 -30.72 -2.47
N LYS A 3 -28.39 -29.90 -3.16
CA LYS A 3 -28.00 -29.35 -4.46
C LYS A 3 -26.69 -28.63 -4.29
N VAL A 4 -25.62 -29.08 -4.93
CA VAL A 4 -24.35 -28.36 -5.05
C VAL A 4 -24.71 -27.03 -5.67
N LYS A 5 -24.63 -25.94 -4.92
CA LYS A 5 -24.70 -24.58 -5.48
C LYS A 5 -23.52 -24.46 -6.44
N ASN A 6 -23.79 -24.37 -7.75
CA ASN A 6 -22.76 -24.21 -8.78
C ASN A 6 -22.13 -22.80 -8.77
N GLN A 7 -22.31 -22.06 -7.69
CA GLN A 7 -21.88 -20.67 -7.55
C GLN A 7 -21.26 -20.47 -6.18
N MET A 8 -20.06 -19.95 -6.15
CA MET A 8 -19.32 -19.56 -4.95
C MET A 8 -19.15 -18.05 -4.92
N LYS A 9 -19.48 -17.44 -3.80
CA LYS A 9 -19.35 -16.00 -3.57
C LYS A 9 -18.35 -15.75 -2.43
N PHE A 10 -17.40 -14.86 -2.62
CA PHE A 10 -16.47 -14.51 -1.55
C PHE A 10 -16.12 -13.01 -1.55
N LEU A 11 -15.68 -12.50 -0.40
CA LEU A 11 -15.21 -11.15 -0.25
C LEU A 11 -13.68 -11.12 -0.20
N HIS A 12 -13.07 -10.28 -1.02
CA HIS A 12 -11.64 -10.03 -1.04
C HIS A 12 -11.33 -8.68 -0.37
N ILE A 13 -10.61 -8.70 0.74
CA ILE A 13 -10.21 -7.56 1.56
C ILE A 13 -8.68 -7.52 1.63
N ALA A 14 -8.08 -6.33 1.60
CA ALA A 14 -6.64 -6.11 1.74
C ALA A 14 -6.33 -4.86 2.57
N ASP A 15 -5.12 -4.75 3.05
CA ASP A 15 -4.46 -3.52 3.49
C ASP A 15 -5.30 -2.69 4.46
N ILE A 16 -5.68 -3.34 5.59
CA ILE A 16 -6.52 -2.73 6.64
C ILE A 16 -5.73 -1.69 7.45
N HIS A 17 -4.46 -1.95 7.73
CA HIS A 17 -3.54 -1.03 8.41
C HIS A 17 -4.06 -0.40 9.70
N LEU A 18 -4.73 -1.18 10.57
CA LEU A 18 -5.17 -0.67 11.87
C LEU A 18 -4.00 -0.09 12.67
N GLY A 19 -4.20 1.13 13.17
CA GLY A 19 -3.18 1.88 13.90
C GLY A 19 -2.49 2.95 13.06
N MET A 20 -2.91 3.17 11.80
CA MET A 20 -2.56 4.39 11.08
C MET A 20 -3.27 5.59 11.70
N GLU A 21 -2.48 6.53 12.24
CA GLU A 21 -2.97 7.67 13.01
C GLU A 21 -2.60 9.03 12.37
N ASN A 22 -2.22 9.01 11.10
CA ASN A 22 -1.94 10.24 10.37
C ASN A 22 -3.21 11.08 10.22
N TYR A 23 -3.09 12.40 10.35
CA TYR A 23 -4.18 13.35 10.09
C TYR A 23 -5.40 13.18 11.02
N GLY A 24 -5.16 13.00 12.30
CA GLY A 24 -6.20 12.88 13.29
C GLY A 24 -5.79 13.36 14.67
N ARG A 25 -6.64 13.12 15.66
CA ARG A 25 -6.42 13.48 17.06
C ARG A 25 -7.06 12.44 17.97
N VAL A 26 -6.64 12.41 19.23
CA VAL A 26 -7.32 11.60 20.23
C VAL A 26 -8.69 12.23 20.55
N ASP A 27 -9.74 11.43 20.47
CA ASP A 27 -11.09 11.84 20.89
C ASP A 27 -11.18 11.77 22.40
N PRO A 28 -11.42 12.91 23.08
CA PRO A 28 -11.45 12.96 24.55
C PRO A 28 -12.60 12.15 25.15
N SER A 29 -13.67 11.91 24.40
CA SER A 29 -14.84 11.15 24.89
C SER A 29 -14.62 9.64 24.95
N THR A 30 -13.73 9.12 24.08
CA THR A 30 -13.49 7.67 23.93
C THR A 30 -12.06 7.25 24.21
N GLY A 31 -11.13 8.21 24.25
CA GLY A 31 -9.67 7.93 24.33
C GLY A 31 -9.08 7.30 23.08
N LEU A 32 -9.87 7.07 22.02
CA LEU A 32 -9.40 6.48 20.78
C LEU A 32 -8.96 7.58 19.80
N HIS A 33 -7.96 7.26 19.00
CA HIS A 33 -7.57 8.14 17.90
C HIS A 33 -8.66 8.17 16.83
N THR A 34 -8.99 9.36 16.31
CA THR A 34 -10.10 9.53 15.36
C THR A 34 -9.87 8.76 14.07
N ARG A 35 -8.63 8.67 13.58
CA ARG A 35 -8.31 7.86 12.40
C ARG A 35 -8.50 6.36 12.65
N LEU A 36 -8.18 5.87 13.84
CA LEU A 36 -8.48 4.48 14.18
C LEU A 36 -9.98 4.19 14.06
N LYS A 37 -10.85 5.15 14.45
CA LYS A 37 -12.30 5.01 14.27
C LYS A 37 -12.69 4.94 12.80
N ASP A 38 -12.04 5.72 11.92
CA ASP A 38 -12.29 5.67 10.47
C ASP A 38 -11.95 4.28 9.90
N PHE A 39 -10.77 3.74 10.23
CA PHE A 39 -10.35 2.40 9.81
C PHE A 39 -11.29 1.31 10.33
N ILE A 40 -11.69 1.38 11.61
CA ILE A 40 -12.66 0.43 12.20
C ILE A 40 -14.01 0.53 11.49
N LYS A 41 -14.48 1.74 11.18
CA LYS A 41 -15.73 1.96 10.46
C LYS A 41 -15.70 1.30 9.08
N CYS A 42 -14.64 1.52 8.29
CA CYS A 42 -14.48 0.91 6.99
C CYS A 42 -14.38 -0.61 7.08
N PHE A 43 -13.61 -1.13 8.04
CA PHE A 43 -13.49 -2.57 8.24
C PHE A 43 -14.81 -3.20 8.68
N SER A 44 -15.53 -2.59 9.63
CA SER A 44 -16.85 -3.06 10.05
C SER A 44 -17.83 -3.10 8.87
N PHE A 45 -17.83 -2.05 8.02
CA PHE A 45 -18.68 -2.00 6.84
C PHE A 45 -18.35 -3.10 5.83
N ALA A 46 -17.05 -3.40 5.63
CA ALA A 46 -16.63 -4.53 4.78
C ALA A 46 -17.14 -5.88 5.33
N ILE A 47 -17.13 -6.05 6.67
CA ILE A 47 -17.68 -7.27 7.29
C ILE A 47 -19.22 -7.30 7.18
N ASP A 48 -19.91 -6.15 7.28
CA ASP A 48 -21.36 -6.05 7.06
C ASP A 48 -21.72 -6.53 5.65
N ILE A 49 -20.97 -6.10 4.62
CA ILE A 49 -21.13 -6.61 3.24
C ILE A 49 -21.00 -8.15 3.20
N ALA A 50 -19.98 -8.71 3.85
CA ALA A 50 -19.81 -10.18 3.86
C ALA A 50 -21.00 -10.91 4.48
N LEU A 51 -21.56 -10.35 5.56
CA LEU A 51 -22.71 -10.93 6.26
C LEU A 51 -24.02 -10.77 5.48
N GLU A 52 -24.28 -9.58 4.93
CA GLU A 52 -25.49 -9.27 4.16
C GLU A 52 -25.53 -10.06 2.85
N GLU A 53 -24.42 -10.13 2.13
CA GLU A 53 -24.25 -10.89 0.90
C GLU A 53 -24.15 -12.41 1.14
N LYS A 54 -24.06 -12.83 2.39
CA LYS A 54 -23.94 -14.24 2.81
C LYS A 54 -22.85 -14.96 2.02
N VAL A 55 -21.68 -14.35 2.01
CA VAL A 55 -20.52 -14.89 1.28
C VAL A 55 -20.13 -16.29 1.82
N ASP A 56 -19.59 -17.11 0.96
CA ASP A 56 -19.15 -18.47 1.31
C ASP A 56 -17.74 -18.47 1.92
N LEU A 57 -16.97 -17.39 1.72
CA LEU A 57 -15.58 -17.25 2.16
C LEU A 57 -15.19 -15.78 2.25
N VAL A 58 -14.26 -15.45 3.12
CA VAL A 58 -13.51 -14.19 3.09
C VAL A 58 -12.03 -14.47 2.85
N ILE A 59 -11.43 -13.78 1.88
CA ILE A 59 -9.99 -13.78 1.64
C ILE A 59 -9.43 -12.44 2.11
N PHE A 60 -8.53 -12.48 3.09
CA PHE A 60 -7.81 -11.31 3.57
C PHE A 60 -6.33 -11.40 3.17
N THR A 61 -5.91 -10.48 2.32
CA THR A 61 -4.62 -10.53 1.64
C THR A 61 -3.50 -9.73 2.31
N GLY A 62 -3.50 -9.68 3.65
CA GLY A 62 -2.40 -9.16 4.46
C GLY A 62 -2.51 -7.68 4.84
N ASP A 63 -1.54 -7.25 5.63
CA ASP A 63 -1.44 -5.91 6.23
C ASP A 63 -2.65 -5.54 7.10
N ALA A 64 -2.88 -6.39 8.12
CA ALA A 64 -3.91 -6.15 9.13
C ALA A 64 -3.63 -4.89 9.95
N TYR A 65 -2.36 -4.63 10.25
CA TYR A 65 -1.92 -3.57 11.14
C TYR A 65 -0.86 -2.69 10.49
N LYS A 66 -0.69 -1.49 11.05
CA LYS A 66 0.37 -0.55 10.64
C LYS A 66 1.78 -1.13 10.74
N ASN A 67 2.00 -2.04 11.70
CA ASN A 67 3.29 -2.69 11.92
C ASN A 67 3.10 -4.02 12.65
N SER A 68 4.16 -4.81 12.69
CA SER A 68 4.18 -6.16 13.26
C SER A 68 4.00 -6.23 14.80
N ASN A 69 3.94 -5.10 15.47
CA ASN A 69 3.74 -5.04 16.93
C ASN A 69 2.56 -4.10 17.28
N PRO A 70 1.32 -4.49 16.90
CA PRO A 70 0.13 -3.69 17.16
C PRO A 70 -0.16 -3.61 18.66
N ASN A 71 -0.69 -2.48 19.11
CA ASN A 71 -1.12 -2.37 20.50
C ASN A 71 -2.39 -3.22 20.77
N PRO A 72 -2.68 -3.55 22.07
CA PRO A 72 -3.84 -4.38 22.41
C PRO A 72 -5.19 -3.84 21.94
N THR A 73 -5.35 -2.52 21.80
CA THR A 73 -6.58 -1.92 21.28
C THR A 73 -6.79 -2.26 19.80
N HIS A 74 -5.72 -2.16 18.99
CA HIS A 74 -5.80 -2.52 17.57
C HIS A 74 -6.10 -4.00 17.39
N GLN A 75 -5.44 -4.87 18.17
CA GLN A 75 -5.68 -6.32 18.14
C GLN A 75 -7.14 -6.66 18.51
N ARG A 76 -7.67 -6.01 19.55
CA ARG A 76 -9.06 -6.20 19.98
C ARG A 76 -10.05 -5.82 18.89
N GLU A 77 -9.86 -4.65 18.26
CA GLU A 77 -10.79 -4.18 17.21
C GLU A 77 -10.73 -5.05 15.96
N PHE A 78 -9.56 -5.52 15.57
CA PHE A 78 -9.42 -6.50 14.49
C PHE A 78 -10.11 -7.82 14.86
N ALA A 79 -9.81 -8.37 16.02
CA ALA A 79 -10.38 -9.63 16.50
C ALA A 79 -11.91 -9.60 16.59
N ARG A 80 -12.50 -8.47 16.98
CA ARG A 80 -13.96 -8.31 17.00
C ARG A 80 -14.60 -8.51 15.63
N GLN A 81 -13.99 -7.98 14.59
CA GLN A 81 -14.52 -8.11 13.22
C GLN A 81 -14.35 -9.55 12.69
N ILE A 82 -13.19 -10.16 12.93
CA ILE A 82 -12.95 -11.57 12.56
C ILE A 82 -13.90 -12.51 13.32
N TYR A 83 -14.17 -12.24 14.59
CA TYR A 83 -15.10 -13.01 15.39
C TYR A 83 -16.53 -13.00 14.84
N ARG A 84 -17.01 -11.86 14.30
CA ARG A 84 -18.32 -11.75 13.63
C ARG A 84 -18.46 -12.71 12.44
N LEU A 85 -17.39 -12.92 11.67
CA LEU A 85 -17.36 -13.87 10.57
C LEU A 85 -17.38 -15.31 11.08
N SER A 86 -16.61 -15.60 12.13
CA SER A 86 -16.59 -16.92 12.78
C SER A 86 -17.96 -17.28 13.36
N GLU A 87 -18.65 -16.34 14.04
CA GLU A 87 -20.02 -16.55 14.54
C GLU A 87 -21.04 -16.81 13.43
N ALA A 88 -20.85 -16.20 12.25
CA ALA A 88 -21.69 -16.42 11.08
C ALA A 88 -21.32 -17.70 10.30
N GLU A 89 -20.34 -18.46 10.79
CA GLU A 89 -19.79 -19.64 10.14
C GLU A 89 -19.29 -19.37 8.71
N ILE A 90 -18.71 -18.18 8.49
CA ILE A 90 -18.07 -17.80 7.25
C ILE A 90 -16.56 -18.06 7.40
N PRO A 91 -15.98 -19.01 6.65
CA PRO A 91 -14.54 -19.24 6.67
C PRO A 91 -13.75 -18.00 6.27
N VAL A 92 -12.58 -17.83 6.88
CA VAL A 92 -11.65 -16.74 6.55
C VAL A 92 -10.27 -17.35 6.30
N VAL A 93 -9.69 -17.00 5.17
CA VAL A 93 -8.27 -17.28 4.89
C VAL A 93 -7.53 -15.96 4.94
N MET A 94 -6.57 -15.85 5.85
CA MET A 94 -5.71 -14.68 6.03
C MET A 94 -4.28 -15.02 5.64
N ILE A 95 -3.58 -14.11 5.00
CA ILE A 95 -2.14 -14.21 4.78
C ILE A 95 -1.42 -13.02 5.44
N ASN A 96 -0.14 -13.20 5.77
CA ASN A 96 0.66 -12.11 6.31
C ASN A 96 1.15 -11.18 5.20
N GLY A 97 0.97 -9.87 5.41
CA GLY A 97 1.59 -8.82 4.63
C GLY A 97 2.99 -8.45 5.14
N ASN A 98 3.62 -7.46 4.52
CA ASN A 98 4.95 -6.99 4.95
C ASN A 98 4.90 -6.26 6.30
N HIS A 99 3.81 -5.55 6.61
CA HIS A 99 3.62 -4.89 7.90
C HIS A 99 3.29 -5.85 9.04
N ASP A 100 2.74 -7.02 8.75
CA ASP A 100 2.43 -8.06 9.76
C ASP A 100 3.67 -8.84 10.17
N ASN A 101 4.70 -8.90 9.31
CA ASN A 101 5.89 -9.71 9.55
C ASN A 101 6.86 -9.05 10.55
N PRO A 102 7.28 -9.78 11.60
CA PRO A 102 8.29 -9.27 12.52
C PRO A 102 9.67 -9.19 11.84
N VAL A 103 10.42 -8.15 12.18
CA VAL A 103 11.80 -7.96 11.67
C VAL A 103 12.73 -9.10 12.10
N SER A 104 12.48 -9.71 13.26
CA SER A 104 13.34 -10.75 13.84
C SER A 104 12.86 -12.14 13.45
N PHE A 105 13.77 -12.97 12.97
CA PHE A 105 13.52 -14.37 12.68
C PHE A 105 13.02 -15.14 13.91
N GLY A 106 12.04 -16.03 13.72
CA GLY A 106 11.49 -16.90 14.76
C GLY A 106 10.48 -16.24 15.71
N LYS A 107 10.09 -14.98 15.47
CA LYS A 107 8.98 -14.36 16.17
C LYS A 107 7.67 -14.63 15.45
N ALA A 108 6.64 -14.94 16.23
CA ALA A 108 5.26 -15.05 15.73
C ALA A 108 4.75 -13.71 15.21
N THR A 109 3.85 -13.75 14.25
CA THR A 109 3.12 -12.57 13.77
C THR A 109 1.91 -12.32 14.69
N SER A 110 1.36 -11.11 14.65
CA SER A 110 0.16 -10.77 15.42
C SER A 110 -1.09 -11.54 14.96
N LEU A 111 -1.07 -12.11 13.75
CA LEU A 111 -2.15 -12.94 13.21
C LEU A 111 -2.09 -14.40 13.68
N ASP A 112 -0.93 -14.91 14.08
CA ASP A 112 -0.75 -16.31 14.52
C ASP A 112 -1.61 -16.68 15.72
N ILE A 113 -2.07 -15.69 16.49
CA ILE A 113 -2.97 -15.90 17.62
C ILE A 113 -4.28 -16.57 17.22
N PHE A 114 -4.81 -16.31 16.03
CA PHE A 114 -6.07 -16.88 15.56
C PHE A 114 -5.93 -18.39 15.29
N ASP A 115 -4.80 -18.81 14.73
CA ASP A 115 -4.48 -20.21 14.49
C ASP A 115 -4.14 -20.93 15.80
N THR A 116 -3.38 -20.26 16.69
CA THR A 116 -3.03 -20.80 18.03
C THR A 116 -4.26 -21.06 18.89
N LEU A 117 -5.25 -20.15 18.86
CA LEU A 117 -6.51 -20.30 19.57
C LEU A 117 -7.48 -21.23 18.84
N SER A 118 -7.14 -21.71 17.66
CA SER A 118 -7.99 -22.57 16.82
C SER A 118 -9.39 -21.97 16.63
N VAL A 119 -9.45 -20.66 16.31
CA VAL A 119 -10.73 -19.97 16.08
C VAL A 119 -11.45 -20.62 14.90
N SER A 120 -12.69 -21.05 15.14
CA SER A 120 -13.46 -21.81 14.16
C SER A 120 -13.58 -21.08 12.80
N GLY A 121 -13.25 -21.80 11.72
CA GLY A 121 -13.33 -21.27 10.35
C GLY A 121 -12.21 -20.31 9.97
N ILE A 122 -11.27 -20.00 10.85
CA ILE A 122 -10.17 -19.05 10.56
C ILE A 122 -8.89 -19.83 10.27
N ARG A 123 -8.22 -19.46 9.18
CA ARG A 123 -6.90 -19.99 8.77
C ARG A 123 -5.94 -18.85 8.48
N VAL A 124 -4.76 -18.93 9.09
CA VAL A 124 -3.66 -17.99 8.85
C VAL A 124 -2.56 -18.70 8.09
N VAL A 125 -2.24 -18.18 6.91
CA VAL A 125 -1.18 -18.72 6.04
C VAL A 125 0.10 -17.94 6.30
N THR A 126 1.05 -18.61 6.93
CA THR A 126 2.37 -18.04 7.27
C THR A 126 3.47 -18.53 6.35
N GLU A 127 3.21 -19.63 5.61
CA GLU A 127 4.11 -20.21 4.61
C GLU A 127 3.34 -20.52 3.32
N PRO A 128 4.02 -20.64 2.15
CA PRO A 128 3.35 -20.99 0.90
C PRO A 128 2.69 -22.35 0.97
N GLU A 129 1.37 -22.41 1.06
CA GLU A 129 0.61 -23.65 1.21
C GLU A 129 -0.68 -23.67 0.36
N LEU A 130 -1.16 -24.88 0.09
CA LEU A 130 -2.42 -25.14 -0.59
C LEU A 130 -3.44 -25.67 0.42
N LEU A 131 -4.51 -24.93 0.61
CA LEU A 131 -5.62 -25.25 1.48
C LEU A 131 -6.83 -25.77 0.70
N ASN A 132 -7.57 -26.73 1.27
CA ASN A 132 -8.91 -27.07 0.83
C ASN A 132 -9.86 -26.56 1.93
N ILE A 133 -10.65 -25.56 1.60
CA ILE A 133 -11.58 -24.93 2.53
C ILE A 133 -12.99 -25.41 2.22
N GLU A 134 -13.63 -26.00 3.21
CA GLU A 134 -15.05 -26.37 3.13
C GLU A 134 -15.91 -25.11 3.36
N THR A 135 -16.82 -24.85 2.44
CA THR A 135 -17.77 -23.72 2.50
C THR A 135 -19.20 -24.21 2.32
N LYS A 136 -20.16 -23.30 2.54
CA LYS A 136 -21.59 -23.61 2.29
C LYS A 136 -21.88 -23.87 0.80
N ALA A 137 -21.01 -23.42 -0.11
CA ALA A 137 -21.11 -23.69 -1.56
C ALA A 137 -20.37 -24.96 -2.01
N GLY A 138 -19.57 -25.54 -1.13
CA GLY A 138 -18.71 -26.71 -1.38
C GLY A 138 -17.23 -26.38 -1.14
N THR A 139 -16.36 -27.30 -1.49
CA THR A 139 -14.91 -27.14 -1.30
C THR A 139 -14.32 -26.12 -2.29
N VAL A 140 -13.44 -25.27 -1.80
CA VAL A 140 -12.59 -24.36 -2.60
C VAL A 140 -11.12 -24.62 -2.31
N GLN A 141 -10.30 -24.55 -3.35
CA GLN A 141 -8.85 -24.64 -3.21
C GLN A 141 -8.26 -23.23 -3.13
N VAL A 142 -7.50 -22.95 -2.07
CA VAL A 142 -6.85 -21.67 -1.87
C VAL A 142 -5.34 -21.88 -1.76
N PHE A 143 -4.58 -21.39 -2.74
CA PHE A 143 -3.13 -21.32 -2.60
C PHE A 143 -2.78 -19.96 -1.99
N GLY A 144 -2.19 -19.96 -0.79
CA GLY A 144 -1.73 -18.78 -0.08
C GLY A 144 -0.22 -18.58 -0.22
N LEU A 145 0.19 -17.38 -0.57
CA LEU A 145 1.59 -16.94 -0.60
C LEU A 145 1.71 -15.66 0.24
N PRO A 146 2.12 -15.75 1.52
CA PRO A 146 2.36 -14.56 2.34
C PRO A 146 3.52 -13.73 1.79
N TRP A 147 3.75 -12.55 2.36
CA TRP A 147 4.84 -11.65 1.95
C TRP A 147 6.18 -12.41 1.77
N PRO A 148 6.80 -12.36 0.60
CA PRO A 148 7.93 -13.20 0.27
C PRO A 148 9.24 -12.67 0.90
N THR A 149 9.53 -13.10 2.12
CA THR A 149 10.78 -12.79 2.82
C THR A 149 11.92 -13.74 2.44
N LYS A 150 13.18 -13.30 2.68
CA LYS A 150 14.34 -14.17 2.49
C LYS A 150 14.27 -15.45 3.33
N ASN A 151 13.83 -15.34 4.57
CA ASN A 151 13.75 -16.49 5.50
C ASN A 151 12.72 -17.53 5.08
N LEU A 152 11.73 -17.15 4.27
CA LEU A 152 10.71 -18.05 3.74
C LEU A 152 11.22 -18.89 2.55
N PHE A 153 12.23 -18.41 1.85
CA PHE A 153 12.70 -19.01 0.60
C PHE A 153 14.15 -19.47 0.63
N LEU A 154 14.97 -18.96 1.55
CA LEU A 154 16.42 -19.16 1.57
C LEU A 154 16.87 -19.57 2.98
N SER A 155 17.81 -20.52 3.08
CA SER A 155 18.50 -20.76 4.34
C SER A 155 19.57 -19.69 4.59
N LYS A 156 20.00 -19.52 5.84
CA LYS A 156 21.05 -18.56 6.20
C LYS A 156 22.38 -18.85 5.49
N GLU A 157 22.72 -20.12 5.28
CA GLU A 157 23.90 -20.55 4.57
C GLU A 157 23.86 -20.17 3.09
N GLU A 158 22.67 -20.19 2.46
CA GLU A 158 22.51 -19.86 1.05
C GLU A 158 22.69 -18.37 0.76
N TYR A 159 22.27 -17.47 1.65
CA TYR A 159 22.27 -16.03 1.37
C TYR A 159 23.33 -15.21 2.12
N LYS A 160 24.20 -15.85 2.92
CA LYS A 160 25.23 -15.14 3.70
C LYS A 160 26.20 -14.30 2.85
N ASP A 161 26.43 -14.73 1.60
CA ASP A 161 27.38 -14.11 0.67
C ASP A 161 26.63 -13.37 -0.48
N PHE A 162 25.29 -13.28 -0.42
CA PHE A 162 24.49 -12.62 -1.45
C PHE A 162 24.32 -11.13 -1.15
N THR A 163 24.34 -10.32 -2.18
CA THR A 163 23.86 -8.94 -2.13
C THR A 163 22.34 -8.90 -1.98
N ASP A 164 21.79 -7.77 -1.55
CA ASP A 164 20.34 -7.59 -1.43
C ASP A 164 19.62 -7.80 -2.77
N GLU A 165 20.26 -7.42 -3.89
CA GLU A 165 19.70 -7.64 -5.23
C GLU A 165 19.67 -9.12 -5.61
N GLU A 166 20.71 -9.88 -5.29
CA GLU A 166 20.77 -11.32 -5.52
C GLU A 166 19.74 -12.06 -4.69
N ILE A 167 19.58 -11.66 -3.42
CA ILE A 167 18.53 -12.20 -2.53
C ILE A 167 17.15 -11.97 -3.15
N THR A 168 16.86 -10.74 -3.58
CA THR A 168 15.57 -10.38 -4.20
C THR A 168 15.29 -11.20 -5.46
N LYS A 169 16.28 -11.34 -6.35
CA LYS A 169 16.18 -12.18 -7.57
C LYS A 169 15.93 -13.65 -7.26
N GLU A 170 16.60 -14.19 -6.25
CA GLU A 170 16.42 -15.61 -5.89
C GLU A 170 15.06 -15.85 -5.23
N ILE A 171 14.57 -14.92 -4.40
CA ILE A 171 13.19 -14.95 -3.87
C ILE A 171 12.18 -14.94 -5.01
N GLN A 172 12.28 -14.01 -5.96
CA GLN A 172 11.40 -13.93 -7.14
C GLN A 172 11.36 -15.26 -7.91
N LYS A 173 12.53 -15.82 -8.17
CA LYS A 173 12.68 -17.09 -8.90
C LYS A 173 12.03 -18.26 -8.16
N ARG A 174 12.27 -18.39 -6.84
CA ARG A 174 11.73 -19.49 -6.03
C ARG A 174 10.22 -19.36 -5.82
N ALA A 175 9.73 -18.14 -5.54
CA ALA A 175 8.31 -17.87 -5.42
C ALA A 175 7.58 -18.14 -6.75
N SER A 176 8.11 -17.68 -7.88
CA SER A 176 7.55 -17.96 -9.22
C SER A 176 7.46 -19.45 -9.51
N LYS A 177 8.48 -20.24 -9.10
CA LYS A 177 8.44 -21.71 -9.22
C LYS A 177 7.35 -22.32 -8.34
N LYS A 178 7.17 -21.82 -7.11
CA LYS A 178 6.10 -22.28 -6.22
C LYS A 178 4.72 -21.97 -6.80
N ILE A 179 4.49 -20.74 -7.29
CA ILE A 179 3.23 -20.35 -7.93
C ILE A 179 2.87 -21.33 -9.05
N LYS A 180 3.79 -21.55 -10.00
CA LYS A 180 3.59 -22.50 -11.10
C LYS A 180 3.39 -23.97 -10.62
N LYS A 181 4.09 -24.37 -9.56
CA LYS A 181 3.93 -25.70 -8.98
C LYS A 181 2.53 -25.88 -8.40
N TYR A 182 2.10 -24.97 -7.55
CA TYR A 182 0.79 -25.06 -6.89
C TYR A 182 -0.38 -24.91 -7.87
N ALA A 183 -0.24 -24.04 -8.89
CA ALA A 183 -1.22 -23.96 -9.97
C ALA A 183 -1.47 -25.34 -10.61
N ARG A 184 -0.41 -26.06 -10.96
CA ARG A 184 -0.52 -27.43 -11.56
C ARG A 184 -1.11 -28.50 -10.61
N MET A 185 -1.13 -28.23 -9.31
CA MET A 185 -1.72 -29.11 -8.30
C MET A 185 -3.21 -28.89 -8.12
N MET A 186 -3.78 -27.83 -8.71
CA MET A 186 -5.22 -27.55 -8.61
C MET A 186 -6.04 -28.67 -9.25
N LYS A 187 -7.07 -29.12 -8.54
CA LYS A 187 -7.99 -30.15 -9.03
C LYS A 187 -9.01 -29.53 -9.99
N PRO A 188 -9.10 -29.98 -11.24
CA PRO A 188 -10.10 -29.49 -12.18
C PRO A 188 -11.52 -29.60 -11.64
N GLY A 189 -12.35 -28.62 -11.94
CA GLY A 189 -13.77 -28.60 -11.53
C GLY A 189 -14.02 -28.15 -10.07
N THR A 190 -12.98 -27.92 -9.28
CA THR A 190 -13.08 -27.30 -7.96
C THR A 190 -12.61 -25.84 -8.08
N PRO A 191 -13.36 -24.84 -7.58
CA PRO A 191 -12.91 -23.45 -7.59
C PRO A 191 -11.51 -23.30 -6.98
N ALA A 192 -10.64 -22.54 -7.63
CA ALA A 192 -9.26 -22.35 -7.23
C ALA A 192 -8.91 -20.85 -7.15
N ILE A 193 -8.45 -20.43 -5.99
CA ILE A 193 -8.05 -19.04 -5.72
C ILE A 193 -6.56 -19.04 -5.39
N PHE A 194 -5.81 -18.12 -6.02
CA PHE A 194 -4.48 -17.76 -5.57
C PHE A 194 -4.57 -16.48 -4.76
N THR A 195 -4.07 -16.47 -3.54
CA THR A 195 -4.00 -15.28 -2.70
C THR A 195 -2.58 -14.97 -2.31
N ALA A 196 -2.15 -13.72 -2.48
CA ALA A 196 -0.79 -13.29 -2.18
C ALA A 196 -0.70 -11.84 -1.71
N HIS A 197 0.30 -11.56 -0.88
CA HIS A 197 0.69 -10.18 -0.57
C HIS A 197 2.04 -9.91 -1.23
N LEU A 198 2.07 -9.14 -2.30
CA LEU A 198 3.27 -8.92 -3.12
C LEU A 198 3.12 -7.72 -4.07
N ALA A 199 4.26 -7.29 -4.62
CA ALA A 199 4.32 -6.26 -5.66
C ALA A 199 4.25 -6.89 -7.06
N ALA A 200 3.38 -6.36 -7.92
CA ALA A 200 3.32 -6.72 -9.34
C ALA A 200 4.00 -5.64 -10.20
N ALA A 201 4.69 -6.07 -11.27
CA ALA A 201 5.47 -5.19 -12.13
C ALA A 201 4.62 -4.16 -12.87
N GLU A 202 3.42 -4.57 -13.26
CA GLU A 202 2.49 -3.74 -14.04
C GLU A 202 1.57 -2.90 -13.16
N ALA A 203 1.69 -2.99 -11.83
CA ALA A 203 0.83 -2.27 -10.90
C ALA A 203 1.11 -0.77 -10.86
N THR A 204 0.05 0.02 -10.72
CA THR A 204 0.12 1.45 -10.48
C THR A 204 0.09 1.73 -8.99
N TYR A 205 1.14 2.36 -8.49
CA TYR A 205 1.29 2.73 -7.08
C TYR A 205 0.70 4.10 -6.82
N SER A 206 0.02 4.28 -5.68
CA SER A 206 -0.55 5.57 -5.30
C SER A 206 0.35 6.35 -4.33
N GLY A 207 0.25 6.14 -3.08
CA GLY A 207 0.82 7.02 -2.06
C GLY A 207 2.10 6.52 -1.41
N SER A 208 1.90 5.88 -0.27
CA SER A 208 2.95 5.46 0.65
C SER A 208 3.83 4.33 0.13
N GLU A 209 3.30 3.46 -0.75
CA GLU A 209 4.00 2.29 -1.27
C GLU A 209 5.16 2.66 -2.20
N ARG A 210 5.06 3.81 -2.92
CA ARG A 210 6.10 4.26 -3.87
C ARG A 210 7.50 4.33 -3.27
N SER A 211 7.62 4.75 -2.02
CA SER A 211 8.92 4.91 -1.37
C SER A 211 9.48 3.60 -0.82
N ALA A 212 8.62 2.60 -0.58
CA ALA A 212 9.03 1.30 -0.03
C ALA A 212 9.63 0.36 -1.08
N ILE A 213 9.22 0.50 -2.35
CA ILE A 213 9.46 -0.50 -3.41
C ILE A 213 10.73 -0.26 -4.22
N ILE A 214 11.29 0.96 -4.19
CA ILE A 214 12.47 1.27 -5.03
C ILE A 214 13.66 0.39 -4.64
N GLY A 215 13.79 -0.75 -5.36
CA GLY A 215 14.99 -1.59 -5.39
C GLY A 215 15.14 -2.65 -4.30
N ARG A 216 14.14 -2.87 -3.42
CA ARG A 216 14.26 -3.82 -2.31
C ARG A 216 13.26 -4.98 -2.31
N ASP A 217 12.07 -4.78 -2.88
CA ASP A 217 11.01 -5.78 -2.84
C ASP A 217 11.01 -6.68 -4.07
N PRO A 218 10.70 -7.99 -3.91
CA PRO A 218 10.54 -8.89 -5.04
C PRO A 218 9.28 -8.51 -5.83
N VAL A 219 9.45 -8.25 -7.14
CA VAL A 219 8.38 -7.82 -8.04
C VAL A 219 8.05 -8.93 -9.04
N PHE A 220 6.76 -9.23 -9.23
CA PHE A 220 6.30 -10.34 -10.06
C PHE A 220 5.52 -9.82 -11.28
N SER A 221 5.77 -10.41 -12.46
CA SER A 221 4.95 -10.09 -13.64
C SER A 221 3.57 -10.71 -13.55
N THR A 222 2.57 -10.03 -14.11
CA THR A 222 1.19 -10.54 -14.23
C THR A 222 1.17 -11.92 -14.90
N GLN A 223 2.03 -12.18 -15.88
CA GLN A 223 2.15 -13.50 -16.53
C GLN A 223 2.50 -14.63 -15.55
N VAL A 224 3.27 -14.36 -14.50
CA VAL A 224 3.59 -15.36 -13.47
C VAL A 224 2.40 -15.57 -12.55
N LEU A 225 1.64 -14.53 -12.26
CA LEU A 225 0.50 -14.55 -11.32
C LEU A 225 -0.75 -15.18 -11.96
N ALA A 226 -1.05 -14.84 -13.21
CA ALA A 226 -2.24 -15.25 -13.95
C ALA A 226 -2.10 -16.68 -14.51
N GLN A 227 -1.89 -17.68 -13.64
CA GLN A 227 -1.90 -19.08 -14.08
C GLN A 227 -3.35 -19.51 -14.36
N LYS A 228 -3.59 -20.12 -15.52
CA LYS A 228 -4.92 -20.51 -16.03
C LYS A 228 -5.71 -21.46 -15.13
N GLU A 229 -5.02 -22.16 -14.24
CA GLU A 229 -5.62 -23.10 -13.29
C GLU A 229 -6.34 -22.37 -12.14
N PHE A 230 -6.08 -21.09 -11.90
CA PHE A 230 -6.79 -20.29 -10.94
C PHE A 230 -8.06 -19.69 -11.55
N ASN A 231 -9.09 -19.54 -10.76
CA ASN A 231 -10.30 -18.80 -11.13
C ASN A 231 -10.17 -17.30 -10.80
N TYR A 232 -9.38 -16.96 -9.77
CA TYR A 232 -9.16 -15.60 -9.32
C TYR A 232 -7.82 -15.48 -8.61
N VAL A 233 -7.15 -14.37 -8.80
CA VAL A 233 -5.90 -14.02 -8.09
C VAL A 233 -6.18 -12.82 -7.20
N ALA A 234 -6.19 -13.05 -5.89
CA ALA A 234 -6.44 -12.05 -4.85
C ALA A 234 -5.11 -11.50 -4.32
N LEU A 235 -4.83 -10.23 -4.57
CA LEU A 235 -3.58 -9.59 -4.19
C LEU A 235 -3.78 -8.49 -3.13
N GLY A 236 -2.82 -8.32 -2.22
CA GLY A 236 -2.65 -7.18 -1.32
C GLY A 236 -1.30 -6.51 -1.51
N HIS A 237 -1.03 -5.43 -0.80
CA HIS A 237 0.16 -4.58 -0.83
C HIS A 237 -0.03 -3.27 -1.60
N ILE A 238 -0.76 -3.25 -2.69
CA ILE A 238 -0.99 -2.04 -3.47
C ILE A 238 -2.33 -1.43 -3.08
N HIS A 239 -2.29 -0.18 -2.59
CA HIS A 239 -3.45 0.49 -1.99
C HIS A 239 -4.46 1.03 -2.99
N LYS A 240 -4.19 0.92 -4.29
CA LYS A 240 -5.07 1.34 -5.36
C LYS A 240 -5.80 0.15 -5.97
N PHE A 241 -7.14 0.24 -6.05
CA PHE A 241 -7.94 -0.74 -6.77
C PHE A 241 -7.50 -0.84 -8.24
N GLN A 242 -7.19 -2.07 -8.69
CA GLN A 242 -6.87 -2.36 -10.08
C GLN A 242 -6.96 -3.85 -10.40
N ASP A 243 -7.31 -4.17 -11.64
CA ASP A 243 -7.17 -5.49 -12.25
C ASP A 243 -6.04 -5.46 -13.27
N LEU A 244 -5.01 -6.26 -13.03
CA LEU A 244 -3.81 -6.33 -13.90
C LEU A 244 -4.02 -7.24 -15.12
N ASN A 245 -5.13 -7.97 -15.18
CA ASN A 245 -5.44 -8.92 -16.25
C ASN A 245 -6.83 -8.68 -16.83
N LEU A 246 -7.22 -7.41 -16.93
CA LEU A 246 -8.54 -6.98 -17.38
C LEU A 246 -8.92 -7.66 -18.69
N ASP A 247 -10.19 -8.07 -18.82
CA ASP A 247 -10.76 -8.80 -19.96
C ASP A 247 -10.12 -10.19 -20.24
N ASN A 248 -9.22 -10.66 -19.38
CA ASN A 248 -8.61 -11.99 -19.48
C ASN A 248 -8.93 -12.85 -18.24
N HIS A 249 -8.47 -14.10 -18.26
CA HIS A 249 -8.68 -15.06 -17.17
C HIS A 249 -7.34 -15.66 -16.70
N PRO A 250 -7.15 -15.80 -15.39
CA PRO A 250 -8.00 -15.29 -14.29
C PRO A 250 -7.87 -13.77 -14.09
N PRO A 251 -8.87 -13.07 -13.53
CA PRO A 251 -8.68 -11.72 -13.01
C PRO A 251 -7.56 -11.69 -11.98
N VAL A 252 -6.71 -10.65 -12.02
CA VAL A 252 -5.59 -10.44 -11.09
C VAL A 252 -5.78 -9.10 -10.40
N VAL A 253 -6.36 -9.14 -9.19
CA VAL A 253 -6.98 -7.96 -8.60
C VAL A 253 -6.32 -7.55 -7.28
N TYR A 254 -6.00 -6.27 -7.17
CA TYR A 254 -5.79 -5.56 -5.91
C TYR A 254 -7.09 -4.81 -5.56
N PRO A 255 -7.74 -5.05 -4.43
CA PRO A 255 -8.91 -4.27 -4.00
C PRO A 255 -8.50 -2.88 -3.49
N GLY A 256 -7.21 -2.69 -3.20
CA GLY A 256 -6.69 -1.50 -2.54
C GLY A 256 -6.86 -1.54 -1.02
N SER A 257 -6.42 -0.49 -0.33
CA SER A 257 -6.63 -0.35 1.11
C SER A 257 -8.08 0.06 1.42
N ILE A 258 -8.55 -0.29 2.62
CA ILE A 258 -9.92 0.00 3.05
C ILE A 258 -10.14 1.49 3.41
N GLU A 259 -9.08 2.22 3.70
CA GLU A 259 -9.11 3.63 4.07
C GLU A 259 -7.86 4.35 3.52
N ARG A 260 -7.93 5.66 3.31
CA ARG A 260 -6.79 6.48 2.87
C ARG A 260 -5.76 6.64 3.96
N ILE A 261 -4.51 6.37 3.65
CA ILE A 261 -3.37 6.52 4.57
C ILE A 261 -2.82 7.94 4.52
N ASN A 262 -2.71 8.51 3.33
CA ASN A 262 -2.18 9.86 3.13
C ASN A 262 -2.77 10.54 1.89
N PHE A 263 -2.35 11.79 1.62
CA PHE A 263 -2.80 12.57 0.46
C PHE A 263 -2.36 12.01 -0.90
N GLY A 264 -1.42 11.08 -0.96
CA GLY A 264 -1.09 10.38 -2.19
C GLY A 264 -2.23 9.51 -2.71
N GLU A 265 -3.13 9.13 -1.81
CA GLU A 265 -4.32 8.30 -2.09
C GLU A 265 -5.62 9.13 -2.19
N GLU A 266 -5.51 10.46 -2.24
CA GLU A 266 -6.66 11.38 -2.27
C GLU A 266 -7.69 11.02 -3.33
N LYS A 267 -7.22 10.64 -4.52
CA LYS A 267 -8.03 10.35 -5.70
C LYS A 267 -8.43 8.88 -5.84
N ASP A 268 -7.95 8.01 -4.96
CA ASP A 268 -8.22 6.60 -5.03
C ASP A 268 -9.54 6.26 -4.32
N ASP A 269 -10.35 5.45 -4.97
CA ASP A 269 -11.48 4.83 -4.30
C ASP A 269 -10.97 3.73 -3.36
N LYS A 270 -11.54 3.66 -2.18
CA LYS A 270 -11.23 2.68 -1.15
C LYS A 270 -12.37 1.69 -1.02
N GLY A 271 -12.05 0.40 -1.03
CA GLY A 271 -13.11 -0.60 -1.10
C GLY A 271 -12.65 -2.03 -0.94
N VAL A 272 -13.58 -2.92 -1.27
CA VAL A 272 -13.39 -4.38 -1.27
C VAL A 272 -13.95 -4.95 -2.57
N CYS A 273 -13.56 -6.17 -2.93
CA CYS A 273 -14.10 -6.85 -4.08
C CYS A 273 -15.03 -7.99 -3.67
N LEU A 274 -16.28 -7.95 -4.12
CA LEU A 274 -17.22 -9.07 -4.04
C LEU A 274 -17.07 -9.92 -5.29
N VAL A 275 -16.66 -11.16 -5.12
CA VAL A 275 -16.28 -12.06 -6.23
C VAL A 275 -17.25 -13.22 -6.32
N ASN A 276 -17.65 -13.53 -7.55
CA ASN A 276 -18.49 -14.69 -7.87
C ASN A 276 -17.75 -15.64 -8.84
N ILE A 277 -17.67 -16.90 -8.49
CA ILE A 277 -17.18 -17.96 -9.37
C ILE A 277 -18.36 -18.86 -9.70
N GLU A 278 -18.75 -18.91 -10.95
CA GLU A 278 -19.84 -19.77 -11.44
C GLU A 278 -19.39 -20.56 -12.68
N LYS A 279 -19.41 -21.89 -12.59
CA LYS A 279 -19.08 -22.80 -13.72
C LYS A 279 -17.76 -22.43 -14.44
N GLY A 280 -16.75 -22.02 -13.67
CA GLY A 280 -15.44 -21.62 -14.20
C GLY A 280 -15.39 -20.20 -14.78
N LYS A 281 -16.48 -19.44 -14.74
CA LYS A 281 -16.48 -18.00 -15.01
C LYS A 281 -16.37 -17.22 -13.72
N THR A 282 -15.49 -16.23 -13.71
CA THR A 282 -15.32 -15.34 -12.57
C THR A 282 -15.82 -13.95 -12.95
N SER A 283 -16.60 -13.35 -12.07
CA SER A 283 -16.93 -11.93 -12.09
C SER A 283 -16.66 -11.34 -10.72
N TYR A 284 -16.38 -10.05 -10.67
CA TYR A 284 -16.22 -9.34 -9.42
C TYR A 284 -16.80 -7.93 -9.53
N GLU A 285 -17.17 -7.38 -8.39
CA GLU A 285 -17.66 -6.02 -8.23
C GLU A 285 -16.81 -5.33 -7.17
N PHE A 286 -16.30 -4.14 -7.47
CA PHE A 286 -15.67 -3.29 -6.49
C PHE A 286 -16.75 -2.53 -5.71
N ILE A 287 -16.80 -2.72 -4.39
CA ILE A 287 -17.74 -2.05 -3.50
C ILE A 287 -17.00 -0.98 -2.70
N PRO A 288 -17.32 0.30 -2.93
CA PRO A 288 -16.67 1.39 -2.21
C PRO A 288 -17.05 1.40 -0.73
N LEU A 289 -16.07 1.71 0.11
CA LEU A 289 -16.25 1.86 1.56
C LEU A 289 -16.38 3.33 1.94
N PRO A 290 -16.99 3.64 3.10
CA PRO A 290 -17.21 5.01 3.57
C PRO A 290 -15.93 5.64 4.12
N ALA A 291 -14.85 5.60 3.33
CA ALA A 291 -13.54 6.13 3.65
C ALA A 291 -13.56 7.66 3.75
N ARG A 292 -12.76 8.22 4.66
CA ARG A 292 -12.67 9.66 4.85
C ARG A 292 -12.13 10.36 3.61
N LYS A 293 -12.77 11.44 3.19
CA LYS A 293 -12.30 12.26 2.07
C LYS A 293 -11.03 13.00 2.45
N PHE A 294 -10.08 13.07 1.50
CA PHE A 294 -8.93 13.95 1.53
C PHE A 294 -9.08 14.95 0.41
N VAL A 295 -8.82 16.23 0.67
CA VAL A 295 -9.01 17.30 -0.29
C VAL A 295 -7.79 18.22 -0.29
N THR A 296 -7.15 18.33 -1.44
CA THR A 296 -6.10 19.32 -1.70
C THR A 296 -6.68 20.46 -2.52
N ILE A 297 -6.69 21.67 -1.96
CA ILE A 297 -7.07 22.91 -2.63
C ILE A 297 -5.78 23.61 -3.05
N ASP A 298 -5.62 23.92 -4.33
CA ASP A 298 -4.42 24.52 -4.89
C ASP A 298 -4.79 25.75 -5.72
N VAL A 299 -4.37 26.92 -5.26
CA VAL A 299 -4.81 28.21 -5.80
C VAL A 299 -3.63 29.02 -6.31
N VAL A 300 -3.70 29.48 -7.53
CA VAL A 300 -2.78 30.49 -8.08
C VAL A 300 -3.49 31.84 -8.05
N ILE A 301 -2.96 32.79 -7.28
CA ILE A 301 -3.55 34.12 -7.07
C ILE A 301 -2.76 35.11 -7.91
N SER A 302 -3.44 35.77 -8.85
CA SER A 302 -2.84 36.83 -9.68
C SER A 302 -2.68 38.15 -8.89
N GLU A 303 -1.86 39.05 -9.42
CA GLU A 303 -1.61 40.37 -8.80
C GLU A 303 -2.87 41.25 -8.72
N GLU A 304 -3.82 41.06 -9.63
CA GLU A 304 -5.04 41.85 -9.73
C GLU A 304 -6.16 41.39 -8.79
N GLN A 305 -6.07 40.15 -8.25
CA GLN A 305 -7.10 39.55 -7.39
C GLN A 305 -6.90 39.91 -5.91
N ASP A 306 -7.99 40.13 -5.19
CA ASP A 306 -7.93 40.10 -3.72
C ASP A 306 -7.60 38.66 -3.26
N PRO A 307 -6.49 38.46 -2.53
CA PRO A 307 -6.00 37.14 -2.25
C PRO A 307 -6.92 36.30 -1.32
N THR A 308 -7.57 36.97 -0.37
CA THR A 308 -8.51 36.32 0.54
C THR A 308 -9.75 35.81 -0.22
N ASN A 309 -10.33 36.71 -1.05
CA ASN A 309 -11.53 36.34 -1.82
C ASN A 309 -11.22 35.27 -2.89
N ALA A 310 -10.03 35.28 -3.48
CA ALA A 310 -9.60 34.22 -4.41
C ALA A 310 -9.52 32.86 -3.73
N LEU A 311 -8.94 32.80 -2.52
CA LEU A 311 -8.91 31.57 -1.73
C LEU A 311 -10.31 31.10 -1.31
N LEU A 312 -11.14 32.00 -0.81
CA LEU A 312 -12.52 31.67 -0.40
C LEU A 312 -13.34 31.13 -1.57
N GLY A 313 -13.26 31.78 -2.74
CA GLY A 313 -13.96 31.35 -3.93
C GLY A 313 -13.49 29.98 -4.47
N GLU A 314 -12.24 29.58 -4.20
CA GLU A 314 -11.78 28.23 -4.51
C GLU A 314 -12.25 27.21 -3.47
N ILE A 315 -12.17 27.55 -2.18
CA ILE A 315 -12.64 26.69 -1.07
C ILE A 315 -14.12 26.32 -1.25
N GLU A 316 -14.96 27.27 -1.65
CA GLU A 316 -16.41 27.09 -1.85
C GLU A 316 -16.75 26.06 -2.93
N LYS A 317 -15.84 25.71 -3.83
CA LYS A 317 -16.07 24.69 -4.87
C LYS A 317 -16.06 23.27 -4.35
N TYR A 318 -15.60 23.02 -3.12
CA TYR A 318 -15.42 21.70 -2.55
C TYR A 318 -16.40 21.42 -1.42
N ASP A 319 -16.95 20.21 -1.39
CA ASP A 319 -17.60 19.67 -0.19
C ASP A 319 -16.55 19.22 0.80
N LEU A 320 -16.28 20.02 1.80
CA LEU A 320 -15.28 19.79 2.83
C LEU A 320 -15.83 19.09 4.07
N SER A 321 -17.14 18.75 4.07
CA SER A 321 -17.78 18.12 5.23
C SER A 321 -17.02 16.87 5.66
N GLU A 322 -16.54 16.86 6.90
CA GLU A 322 -15.79 15.75 7.51
C GLU A 322 -14.50 15.36 6.73
N ALA A 323 -13.99 16.19 5.84
CA ALA A 323 -12.78 15.93 5.07
C ALA A 323 -11.50 16.29 5.82
N VAL A 324 -10.40 15.59 5.49
CA VAL A 324 -9.03 16.04 5.81
C VAL A 324 -8.57 16.97 4.68
N VAL A 325 -8.28 18.21 5.00
CA VAL A 325 -8.04 19.28 4.02
C VAL A 325 -6.62 19.83 4.11
N ARG A 326 -6.04 20.16 2.97
CA ARG A 326 -4.86 21.02 2.88
C ARG A 326 -5.07 22.05 1.79
N VAL A 327 -4.63 23.26 2.06
CA VAL A 327 -4.75 24.39 1.15
C VAL A 327 -3.34 24.89 0.79
N PHE A 328 -3.05 24.94 -0.48
CA PHE A 328 -1.83 25.54 -1.00
C PHE A 328 -2.18 26.73 -1.86
N TYR A 329 -1.39 27.80 -1.75
CA TYR A 329 -1.55 28.97 -2.59
C TYR A 329 -0.20 29.42 -3.17
N THR A 330 -0.24 29.99 -4.36
CA THR A 330 0.90 30.62 -5.03
C THR A 330 0.56 32.07 -5.27
N MET A 331 1.35 32.99 -4.73
CA MET A 331 1.19 34.43 -4.89
C MET A 331 2.53 35.14 -4.66
N PRO A 332 2.70 36.42 -5.12
CA PRO A 332 3.86 37.26 -4.78
C PRO A 332 4.06 37.38 -3.26
N ALA A 333 5.32 37.41 -2.82
CA ALA A 333 5.63 37.40 -1.38
C ALA A 333 5.11 38.68 -0.68
N GLU A 334 5.16 39.80 -1.37
CA GLU A 334 4.80 41.12 -0.86
C GLU A 334 3.31 41.29 -0.56
N ARG A 335 2.48 40.30 -0.98
CA ARG A 335 1.03 40.33 -0.81
C ARG A 335 0.51 39.34 0.25
N GLU A 336 1.40 38.65 0.92
CA GLU A 336 1.03 37.61 1.91
C GLU A 336 0.31 38.22 3.12
N ASP A 337 0.68 39.44 3.53
CA ASP A 337 0.06 40.18 4.61
C ASP A 337 -1.41 40.58 4.33
N LEU A 338 -1.86 40.47 3.07
CA LEU A 338 -3.25 40.75 2.68
C LEU A 338 -4.20 39.59 2.93
N LEU A 339 -3.69 38.40 3.37
CA LEU A 339 -4.51 37.23 3.66
C LEU A 339 -5.22 37.38 5.02
N ASP A 340 -6.54 37.34 5.00
CA ASP A 340 -7.34 37.23 6.20
C ASP A 340 -7.53 35.77 6.60
N PHE A 341 -6.57 35.25 7.35
CA PHE A 341 -6.62 33.86 7.86
C PHE A 341 -7.83 33.56 8.75
N LYS A 342 -8.44 34.57 9.37
CA LYS A 342 -9.65 34.35 10.17
C LYS A 342 -10.83 33.97 9.26
N ARG A 343 -11.03 34.67 8.16
CA ARG A 343 -12.07 34.34 7.18
C ARG A 343 -11.80 32.99 6.51
N ILE A 344 -10.53 32.73 6.15
CA ILE A 344 -10.14 31.46 5.53
C ILE A 344 -10.39 30.29 6.48
N ASN A 345 -9.98 30.38 7.75
CA ASN A 345 -10.24 29.34 8.74
C ASN A 345 -11.75 29.13 8.97
N SER A 346 -12.55 30.21 9.00
CA SER A 346 -14.00 30.09 9.15
C SER A 346 -14.64 29.35 7.96
N ALA A 347 -14.15 29.57 6.75
CA ALA A 347 -14.63 28.82 5.56
C ALA A 347 -14.26 27.32 5.60
N LEU A 348 -13.27 26.94 6.40
CA LEU A 348 -12.79 25.58 6.56
C LEU A 348 -13.37 24.87 7.81
N GLU A 349 -14.23 25.53 8.61
CA GLU A 349 -14.78 24.98 9.87
C GLU A 349 -15.54 23.66 9.71
N GLY A 350 -16.11 23.39 8.51
CA GLY A 350 -16.77 22.11 8.20
C GLY A 350 -15.81 20.94 8.00
N ALA A 351 -14.52 21.18 7.85
CA ALA A 351 -13.53 20.15 7.67
C ALA A 351 -13.27 19.37 9.00
N PHE A 352 -13.03 18.07 8.87
CA PHE A 352 -12.60 17.26 10.02
C PHE A 352 -11.25 17.72 10.57
N LEU A 353 -10.32 18.00 9.69
CA LEU A 353 -8.98 18.49 10.01
C LEU A 353 -8.40 19.30 8.84
N VAL A 354 -7.93 20.51 9.14
CA VAL A 354 -7.09 21.29 8.22
C VAL A 354 -5.63 21.02 8.59
N THR A 355 -4.89 20.38 7.68
CA THR A 355 -3.50 19.97 7.95
C THR A 355 -2.49 21.05 7.62
N ALA A 356 -2.80 21.87 6.63
CA ALA A 356 -1.96 22.99 6.22
C ALA A 356 -2.77 24.04 5.45
N ILE A 357 -2.41 25.31 5.68
CA ILE A 357 -2.70 26.43 4.80
C ILE A 357 -1.33 27.06 4.51
N ALA A 358 -0.76 26.79 3.35
CA ALA A 358 0.64 27.10 3.10
C ALA A 358 0.89 27.66 1.69
N LYS A 359 1.84 28.58 1.62
CA LYS A 359 2.37 29.05 0.33
C LYS A 359 3.17 27.95 -0.34
N LYS A 360 2.87 27.67 -1.61
CA LYS A 360 3.78 26.88 -2.44
C LYS A 360 5.02 27.72 -2.73
N SER A 361 6.15 27.36 -2.14
CA SER A 361 7.43 27.82 -2.67
C SER A 361 7.58 27.22 -4.07
N LYS A 362 7.90 28.06 -5.06
CA LYS A 362 8.40 27.52 -6.33
C LYS A 362 9.52 26.55 -5.97
N PRO A 363 9.53 25.31 -6.51
CA PRO A 363 10.71 24.49 -6.33
C PRO A 363 11.89 25.36 -6.72
N VAL A 364 12.80 25.60 -5.80
CA VAL A 364 14.13 26.07 -6.19
C VAL A 364 14.54 25.04 -7.24
N GLU A 365 14.77 25.49 -8.48
CA GLU A 365 15.28 24.59 -9.51
C GLU A 365 16.48 23.92 -8.87
N ARG A 366 16.30 22.67 -8.47
CA ARG A 366 17.43 21.89 -7.96
C ARG A 366 18.34 21.82 -9.13
N ILE A 367 19.44 22.57 -9.05
CA ILE A 367 20.56 22.50 -9.98
C ILE A 367 20.71 21.00 -10.26
N LYS A 368 20.48 20.61 -11.52
CA LYS A 368 20.58 19.18 -11.90
C LYS A 368 21.93 18.72 -11.37
N ARG A 369 21.93 17.76 -10.47
CA ARG A 369 23.17 17.16 -10.01
C ARG A 369 23.91 16.73 -11.25
N ALA A 370 25.17 17.14 -11.38
CA ALA A 370 25.99 16.69 -12.50
C ALA A 370 25.90 15.15 -12.56
N GLU A 371 25.60 14.61 -13.72
CA GLU A 371 25.67 13.16 -13.95
C GLU A 371 27.16 12.78 -13.94
N ILE A 372 27.67 12.52 -12.74
CA ILE A 372 29.01 12.03 -12.51
C ILE A 372 28.90 10.51 -12.57
N SER A 373 29.41 9.87 -13.61
CA SER A 373 29.55 8.42 -13.71
C SER A 373 30.87 7.98 -13.06
N GLU A 374 30.92 6.77 -12.58
CA GLU A 374 32.13 6.18 -11.97
C GLU A 374 33.31 6.07 -12.96
N ASP A 375 33.07 6.20 -14.28
CA ASP A 375 34.08 6.14 -15.34
C ASP A 375 34.79 7.48 -15.58
N LEU A 376 34.40 8.56 -14.90
CA LEU A 376 35.01 9.88 -15.06
C LEU A 376 36.24 10.03 -14.16
N GLY A 377 37.35 10.51 -14.73
CA GLY A 377 38.49 10.93 -13.92
C GLY A 377 38.15 12.06 -12.95
N MET A 378 38.88 12.17 -11.84
CA MET A 378 38.59 13.11 -10.74
C MET A 378 38.45 14.57 -11.23
N LEU A 379 39.35 15.03 -12.10
CA LEU A 379 39.30 16.40 -12.64
C LEU A 379 38.10 16.62 -13.57
N GLU A 380 37.72 15.63 -14.35
CA GLU A 380 36.58 15.72 -15.26
C GLU A 380 35.24 15.68 -14.49
N ALA A 381 35.17 14.88 -13.41
CA ALA A 381 34.03 14.88 -12.51
C ALA A 381 33.87 16.24 -11.79
N MET A 382 34.99 16.84 -11.40
CA MET A 382 35.01 18.14 -10.75
C MET A 382 34.62 19.27 -11.72
N ASP A 383 35.07 19.24 -12.96
CA ASP A 383 34.66 20.20 -14.00
C ASP A 383 33.16 20.16 -14.23
N LYS A 384 32.57 18.99 -14.36
CA LYS A 384 31.12 18.82 -14.47
C LYS A 384 30.38 19.34 -13.23
N TYR A 385 30.91 19.13 -12.04
CA TYR A 385 30.31 19.63 -10.80
C TYR A 385 30.34 21.16 -10.74
N ILE A 386 31.49 21.78 -11.05
CA ILE A 386 31.66 23.22 -11.06
C ILE A 386 30.76 23.89 -12.09
N GLN A 387 30.64 23.33 -13.32
CA GLN A 387 29.76 23.83 -14.37
C GLN A 387 28.28 23.85 -13.95
N ASN A 388 27.88 22.93 -13.08
CA ASN A 388 26.52 22.85 -12.56
C ASN A 388 26.31 23.60 -11.23
N SER A 389 27.34 24.29 -10.73
CA SER A 389 27.34 25.06 -9.46
C SER A 389 27.85 26.49 -9.73
N PRO A 390 26.99 27.41 -10.18
CA PRO A 390 27.40 28.77 -10.57
C PRO A 390 28.22 29.50 -9.50
N GLU A 391 28.00 29.22 -8.24
CA GLU A 391 28.72 29.79 -7.11
C GLU A 391 30.20 29.34 -7.03
N LEU A 392 30.53 28.18 -7.63
CA LEU A 392 31.88 27.65 -7.64
C LEU A 392 32.68 28.03 -8.88
N VAL A 393 32.03 28.57 -9.92
CA VAL A 393 32.70 28.98 -11.17
C VAL A 393 33.85 29.96 -10.91
N PRO A 394 33.73 30.99 -10.03
CA PRO A 394 34.82 31.90 -9.72
C PRO A 394 36.04 31.23 -9.06
N LEU A 395 35.86 30.08 -8.43
CA LEU A 395 36.89 29.31 -7.71
C LEU A 395 37.45 28.13 -8.51
N SER A 396 37.01 27.98 -9.75
CA SER A 396 37.29 26.81 -10.59
C SER A 396 38.78 26.46 -10.69
N GLU A 397 39.62 27.44 -10.99
CA GLU A 397 41.06 27.23 -11.15
C GLU A 397 41.76 26.84 -9.84
N GLU A 398 41.32 27.46 -8.74
CA GLU A 398 41.85 27.16 -7.41
C GLU A 398 41.49 25.76 -6.98
N LEU A 399 40.23 25.36 -7.13
CA LEU A 399 39.74 24.02 -6.81
C LEU A 399 40.43 22.92 -7.64
N LYS A 400 40.68 23.17 -8.93
CA LYS A 400 41.42 22.24 -9.81
C LYS A 400 42.87 22.06 -9.36
N THR A 401 43.53 23.14 -8.96
CA THR A 401 44.89 23.10 -8.46
C THR A 401 44.99 22.24 -7.21
N TYR A 402 44.08 22.45 -6.23
CA TYR A 402 44.03 21.62 -5.02
C TYR A 402 43.76 20.16 -5.32
N ALA A 403 42.86 19.85 -6.25
CA ALA A 403 42.57 18.48 -6.62
C ALA A 403 43.78 17.79 -7.24
N GLN A 404 44.53 18.47 -8.09
CA GLN A 404 45.77 17.95 -8.70
C GLN A 404 46.87 17.71 -7.65
N GLU A 405 46.96 18.58 -6.64
CA GLU A 405 47.88 18.41 -5.52
C GLU A 405 47.55 17.19 -4.69
N LEU A 406 46.25 17.00 -4.34
CA LEU A 406 45.76 15.83 -3.62
C LEU A 406 45.97 14.53 -4.40
N GLU A 407 45.73 14.52 -5.72
CA GLU A 407 45.97 13.35 -6.59
C GLU A 407 47.42 12.92 -6.56
N LYS A 408 48.37 13.89 -6.65
CA LYS A 408 49.82 13.62 -6.52
C LYS A 408 50.21 13.10 -5.15
N GLU A 409 49.62 13.62 -4.09
CA GLU A 409 49.90 13.12 -2.71
C GLU A 409 49.42 11.69 -2.52
N LEU A 410 48.28 11.32 -3.13
CA LEU A 410 47.72 9.97 -3.08
C LEU A 410 48.55 8.97 -3.90
N GLU A 411 49.04 9.39 -5.09
CA GLU A 411 49.91 8.56 -5.94
C GLU A 411 51.32 8.42 -5.39
N GLY A 412 51.81 9.37 -4.59
CA GLY A 412 53.16 9.33 -3.97
C GLY A 412 53.25 8.52 -2.69
N ASN A 413 52.13 8.03 -2.14
CA ASN A 413 52.04 7.21 -0.93
C ASN A 413 51.74 5.72 -1.15
N VAL A 414 51.88 5.21 -2.38
CA VAL A 414 51.74 3.79 -2.73
C VAL A 414 53.09 3.15 -2.94
#